data_4b40ea512d3e943d31169978ac69954c
#
_entry.id   4b40ea512d3e943d31169978ac69954c
#
_cell.length_a   1.000
_cell.length_b   1.000
_cell.length_c   1.000
_cell.angle_alpha   90.00
_cell.angle_beta   90.00
_cell.angle_gamma   90.00
#
_symmetry.space_group_name_H-M   'P 1'
#
loop_
_entity.id
_entity.type
_entity.pdbx_description
1 polymer ?
#
loop_
_entity_poly.entity_id
_entity_poly.type
_entity_poly.pdbx_seq_one_letter_code
_entity_poly.pdbx_strand_id
1 'polypeptide(L)'
;DSTEATQAAQETESPTPYPELLDMLEAYNRELYEDDQSKLSSLAATEQPGVLFSVSGQAGDVFGVLSIPKLDLEMPLYLGATDKHMADGAAQLGQTSIPIGGENTNAVIAGHRGYNGAPYFRYVPELQIGDSVDITNLWGTLHYKVVETRIIQPNDIDAIKIQPGRDLITLLTCHPYASGGRQRVLVICERMEEENGR
;
A
#
# COMPACT_ATOMS: atom_id res chain seq x y z
N ASP A 1 30.87 28.47 -42.73
CA ASP A 1 31.21 28.06 -41.36
C ASP A 1 30.05 28.46 -40.42
N SER A 2 29.11 27.55 -40.29
CA SER A 2 28.01 27.73 -39.36
C SER A 2 28.13 26.63 -38.32
N THR A 3 28.56 27.02 -37.12
CA THR A 3 28.62 26.16 -35.96
C THR A 3 27.26 26.25 -35.25
N GLU A 4 26.40 25.28 -35.51
CA GLU A 4 25.18 25.11 -34.70
C GLU A 4 25.56 24.46 -33.38
N ALA A 5 25.52 25.25 -32.33
CA ALA A 5 25.60 24.75 -30.97
C ALA A 5 24.26 24.13 -30.58
N THR A 6 24.20 22.80 -30.52
CA THR A 6 23.08 22.05 -29.97
C THR A 6 23.05 22.28 -28.45
N GLN A 7 22.15 23.14 -27.99
CA GLN A 7 21.83 23.23 -26.58
C GLN A 7 21.04 21.95 -26.19
N ALA A 8 21.71 21.05 -25.50
CA ALA A 8 21.01 19.98 -24.78
C ALA A 8 20.12 20.62 -23.70
N ALA A 9 18.82 20.45 -23.84
CA ALA A 9 17.88 20.82 -22.79
C ALA A 9 18.18 19.96 -21.56
N GLN A 10 18.70 20.58 -20.52
CA GLN A 10 18.73 19.98 -19.20
C GLN A 10 17.27 19.88 -18.73
N GLU A 11 16.73 18.66 -18.68
CA GLU A 11 15.52 18.38 -17.94
C GLU A 11 15.85 18.70 -16.47
N THR A 12 15.35 19.83 -15.99
CA THR A 12 15.37 20.15 -14.56
C THR A 12 14.33 19.25 -13.91
N GLU A 13 14.79 18.16 -13.30
CA GLU A 13 13.93 17.35 -12.42
C GLU A 13 13.29 18.28 -11.40
N SER A 14 11.96 18.23 -11.31
CA SER A 14 11.23 18.96 -10.28
C SER A 14 11.67 18.44 -8.91
N PRO A 15 11.90 19.32 -7.93
CA PRO A 15 12.34 18.88 -6.62
C PRO A 15 11.31 17.94 -5.98
N THR A 16 11.78 16.89 -5.32
CA THR A 16 10.93 15.95 -4.57
C THR A 16 10.08 16.70 -3.56
N PRO A 17 8.75 16.57 -3.61
CA PRO A 17 7.89 17.21 -2.60
C PRO A 17 8.11 16.58 -1.23
N TYR A 18 8.07 17.40 -0.19
CA TYR A 18 8.20 16.97 1.21
C TYR A 18 9.36 15.98 1.48
N PRO A 19 10.61 16.31 1.14
CA PRO A 19 11.71 15.36 1.19
C PRO A 19 11.99 14.85 2.61
N GLU A 20 11.85 15.68 3.63
CA GLU A 20 12.05 15.28 5.03
C GLU A 20 10.99 14.26 5.50
N LEU A 21 9.76 14.40 5.05
CA LEU A 21 8.70 13.43 5.32
C LEU A 21 9.00 12.10 4.65
N LEU A 22 9.42 12.14 3.38
CA LEU A 22 9.79 10.92 2.65
C LEU A 22 10.94 10.18 3.34
N ASP A 23 12.00 10.89 3.72
CA ASP A 23 13.14 10.33 4.46
C ASP A 23 12.71 9.66 5.77
N MET A 24 11.78 10.28 6.50
CA MET A 24 11.22 9.73 7.74
C MET A 24 10.46 8.42 7.49
N LEU A 25 9.63 8.36 6.44
CA LEU A 25 8.85 7.18 6.10
C LEU A 25 9.74 6.04 5.57
N GLU A 26 10.76 6.37 4.79
CA GLU A 26 11.76 5.40 4.32
C GLU A 26 12.57 4.83 5.51
N ALA A 27 12.95 5.67 6.46
CA ALA A 27 13.61 5.23 7.69
C ALA A 27 12.72 4.30 8.52
N TYR A 28 11.43 4.60 8.64
CA TYR A 28 10.46 3.74 9.31
C TYR A 28 10.40 2.35 8.64
N ASN A 29 10.29 2.29 7.32
CA ASN A 29 10.27 1.03 6.58
C ASN A 29 11.56 0.23 6.78
N ARG A 30 12.71 0.89 6.79
CA ARG A 30 14.00 0.25 7.02
C ARG A 30 14.11 -0.32 8.44
N GLU A 31 13.67 0.42 9.44
CA GLU A 31 13.66 -0.04 10.83
C GLU A 31 12.77 -1.26 11.03
N LEU A 32 11.58 -1.30 10.39
CA LEU A 32 10.71 -2.47 10.43
C LEU A 32 11.41 -3.72 9.91
N TYR A 33 12.13 -3.60 8.81
CA TYR A 33 12.87 -4.71 8.21
C TYR A 33 14.04 -5.16 9.09
N GLU A 34 14.85 -4.23 9.58
CA GLU A 34 16.03 -4.50 10.42
C GLU A 34 15.64 -5.13 11.76
N ASP A 35 14.49 -4.78 12.29
CA ASP A 35 13.92 -5.26 13.54
C ASP A 35 13.10 -6.56 13.36
N ASP A 36 13.05 -7.12 12.15
CA ASP A 36 12.21 -8.30 11.79
C ASP A 36 10.74 -8.13 12.19
N GLN A 37 10.24 -6.89 12.13
CA GLN A 37 8.87 -6.55 12.52
C GLN A 37 8.47 -7.10 13.90
N SER A 38 9.36 -6.98 14.89
CA SER A 38 9.19 -7.55 16.23
C SER A 38 7.95 -7.07 16.96
N LYS A 39 7.42 -5.90 16.59
CA LYS A 39 6.21 -5.31 17.17
C LYS A 39 4.92 -5.72 16.45
N LEU A 40 5.02 -6.43 15.32
CA LEU A 40 3.86 -6.95 14.62
C LEU A 40 3.26 -8.12 15.41
N SER A 41 2.08 -7.94 15.97
CA SER A 41 1.48 -8.91 16.89
C SER A 41 0.04 -9.32 16.52
N SER A 42 -0.61 -8.63 15.58
CA SER A 42 -2.00 -8.88 15.25
C SER A 42 -2.32 -8.53 13.79
N LEU A 43 -3.27 -9.27 13.22
CA LEU A 43 -3.94 -8.93 11.96
C LEU A 43 -5.19 -8.06 12.18
N ALA A 44 -5.56 -7.82 13.43
CA ALA A 44 -6.68 -6.95 13.75
C ALA A 44 -6.29 -5.49 13.51
N ALA A 45 -7.01 -4.84 12.62
CA ALA A 45 -6.68 -3.52 12.11
C ALA A 45 -6.48 -2.48 13.23
N THR A 46 -7.32 -2.52 14.25
CA THR A 46 -7.37 -1.52 15.32
C THR A 46 -6.41 -1.77 16.49
N GLU A 47 -5.75 -2.92 16.53
CA GLU A 47 -4.87 -3.31 17.64
C GLU A 47 -3.40 -2.90 17.44
N GLN A 48 -3.02 -2.50 16.22
CA GLN A 48 -1.65 -2.14 15.90
C GLN A 48 -1.47 -0.63 15.85
N PRO A 49 -0.52 -0.07 16.61
CA PRO A 49 -0.17 1.34 16.49
C PRO A 49 0.39 1.62 15.09
N GLY A 50 -0.07 2.70 14.50
CA GLY A 50 0.38 3.17 13.18
C GLY A 50 1.18 4.45 13.26
N VAL A 51 1.68 4.90 12.13
CA VAL A 51 2.29 6.21 11.96
C VAL A 51 1.18 7.26 11.87
N LEU A 52 1.30 8.33 12.65
CA LEU A 52 0.42 9.49 12.49
C LEU A 52 0.89 10.28 11.27
N PHE A 53 0.00 10.38 10.29
CA PHE A 53 0.26 11.14 9.07
C PHE A 53 -0.57 12.41 9.06
N SER A 54 0.11 13.55 8.92
CA SER A 54 -0.54 14.84 8.73
C SER A 54 0.34 15.72 7.85
N VAL A 55 -0.23 16.23 6.78
CA VAL A 55 0.41 17.23 5.93
C VAL A 55 -0.47 18.47 5.89
N SER A 56 0.12 19.61 6.20
CA SER A 56 -0.58 20.89 6.17
C SER A 56 -1.21 21.15 4.80
N GLY A 57 -2.51 21.41 4.78
CA GLY A 57 -3.28 21.68 3.56
C GLY A 57 -3.93 20.45 2.92
N GLN A 58 -3.69 19.25 3.42
CA GLN A 58 -4.42 18.05 3.01
C GLN A 58 -5.75 17.94 3.76
N ALA A 59 -6.80 17.55 3.04
CA ALA A 59 -8.10 17.32 3.64
C ALA A 59 -8.12 15.99 4.40
N GLY A 60 -8.19 16.05 5.73
CA GLY A 60 -8.17 14.86 6.60
C GLY A 60 -6.81 14.17 6.64
N ASP A 61 -6.80 12.92 7.08
CA ASP A 61 -5.60 12.11 7.27
C ASP A 61 -5.29 11.22 6.05
N VAL A 62 -5.80 11.58 4.88
CA VAL A 62 -5.62 10.79 3.64
C VAL A 62 -4.15 10.80 3.24
N PHE A 63 -3.55 9.62 3.17
CA PHE A 63 -2.18 9.41 2.69
C PHE A 63 -2.11 9.37 1.16
N GLY A 64 -3.09 8.74 0.53
CA GLY A 64 -3.11 8.56 -0.91
C GLY A 64 -4.40 7.92 -1.40
N VAL A 65 -4.32 7.32 -2.57
CA VAL A 65 -5.44 6.65 -3.23
C VAL A 65 -5.03 5.24 -3.65
N LEU A 66 -5.86 4.26 -3.29
CA LEU A 66 -5.79 2.90 -3.81
C LEU A 66 -6.71 2.79 -5.02
N SER A 67 -6.19 2.32 -6.15
CA SER A 67 -6.93 2.11 -7.38
C SER A 67 -6.79 0.66 -7.86
N ILE A 68 -7.92 0.01 -8.15
CA ILE A 68 -7.97 -1.33 -8.72
C ILE A 68 -8.86 -1.27 -9.97
N PRO A 69 -8.27 -1.03 -11.15
CA PRO A 69 -9.04 -0.77 -12.39
C PRO A 69 -10.03 -1.85 -12.74
N LYS A 70 -9.66 -3.12 -12.60
CA LYS A 70 -10.54 -4.27 -12.92
C LYS A 70 -11.83 -4.29 -12.12
N LEU A 71 -11.81 -3.76 -10.90
CA LEU A 71 -12.96 -3.70 -10.00
C LEU A 71 -13.69 -2.36 -10.08
N ASP A 72 -13.22 -1.44 -10.90
CA ASP A 72 -13.68 -0.03 -10.90
C ASP A 72 -13.67 0.54 -9.48
N LEU A 73 -12.60 0.22 -8.74
CA LEU A 73 -12.43 0.61 -7.33
C LEU A 73 -11.40 1.73 -7.22
N GLU A 74 -11.79 2.80 -6.57
CA GLU A 74 -10.90 3.88 -6.14
C GLU A 74 -11.30 4.28 -4.73
N MET A 75 -10.35 4.20 -3.80
CA MET A 75 -10.59 4.45 -2.38
C MET A 75 -9.49 5.34 -1.80
N PRO A 76 -9.84 6.23 -0.86
CA PRO A 76 -8.82 6.89 -0.05
C PRO A 76 -8.05 5.85 0.76
N LEU A 77 -6.74 6.05 0.87
CA LEU A 77 -5.82 5.22 1.63
C LEU A 77 -5.29 5.99 2.83
N TYR A 78 -5.43 5.41 4.00
CA TYR A 78 -5.00 5.97 5.27
C TYR A 78 -3.82 5.19 5.84
N LEU A 79 -2.99 5.84 6.65
CA LEU A 79 -1.99 5.17 7.48
C LEU A 79 -2.56 4.86 8.86
N GLY A 80 -2.42 3.60 9.28
CA GLY A 80 -3.03 3.11 10.50
C GLY A 80 -4.50 2.73 10.29
N ALA A 81 -4.81 1.47 10.54
CA ALA A 81 -6.14 0.91 10.31
C ALA A 81 -7.06 1.09 11.53
N THR A 82 -7.31 2.34 11.89
CA THR A 82 -8.29 2.69 12.94
C THR A 82 -9.71 2.41 12.48
N ASP A 83 -10.67 2.34 13.40
CA ASP A 83 -12.08 2.17 13.06
C ASP A 83 -12.58 3.27 12.12
N LYS A 84 -12.16 4.51 12.37
CA LYS A 84 -12.50 5.65 11.52
C LYS A 84 -11.94 5.51 10.10
N HIS A 85 -10.66 5.19 9.97
CA HIS A 85 -10.03 5.01 8.66
C HIS A 85 -10.65 3.85 7.89
N MET A 86 -10.95 2.74 8.56
CA MET A 86 -11.62 1.58 7.95
C MET A 86 -13.06 1.89 7.53
N ALA A 87 -13.74 2.79 8.23
CA ALA A 87 -15.06 3.26 7.83
C ALA A 87 -15.02 4.18 6.60
N ASP A 88 -13.94 4.95 6.44
CA ASP A 88 -13.79 5.96 5.39
C ASP A 88 -13.10 5.44 4.11
N GLY A 89 -12.36 4.33 4.20
CA GLY A 89 -11.65 3.79 3.04
C GLY A 89 -10.81 2.56 3.35
N ALA A 90 -9.70 2.44 2.62
CA ALA A 90 -8.67 1.44 2.87
C ALA A 90 -7.61 2.01 3.83
N ALA A 91 -7.00 1.14 4.62
CA ALA A 91 -6.04 1.58 5.62
C ALA A 91 -4.83 0.64 5.74
N GLN A 92 -3.65 1.22 5.80
CA GLN A 92 -2.41 0.49 6.05
C GLN A 92 -2.41 -0.03 7.50
N LEU A 93 -2.18 -1.33 7.66
CA LEU A 93 -2.08 -1.97 8.97
C LEU A 93 -0.80 -1.49 9.68
N GLY A 94 -0.92 -1.03 10.91
CA GLY A 94 0.22 -0.62 11.73
C GLY A 94 1.27 -1.73 11.84
N GLN A 95 2.53 -1.37 12.02
CA GLN A 95 3.68 -2.28 12.06
C GLN A 95 3.93 -3.07 10.75
N THR A 96 3.29 -2.68 9.67
CA THR A 96 3.64 -3.06 8.31
C THR A 96 4.25 -1.87 7.56
N SER A 97 4.86 -2.11 6.40
CA SER A 97 5.52 -1.04 5.64
C SER A 97 4.54 0.06 5.24
N ILE A 98 5.05 1.28 5.17
CA ILE A 98 4.34 2.41 4.58
C ILE A 98 4.34 2.24 3.05
N PRO A 99 3.21 2.48 2.36
CA PRO A 99 3.09 2.24 0.91
C PRO A 99 3.76 3.34 0.07
N ILE A 100 5.06 3.43 0.17
CA ILE A 100 5.94 4.31 -0.61
C ILE A 100 6.85 3.56 -1.58
N GLY A 101 6.69 2.24 -1.67
CA GLY A 101 7.56 1.38 -2.46
C GLY A 101 8.92 1.14 -1.83
N GLY A 102 9.75 0.41 -2.52
CA GLY A 102 11.11 0.10 -2.13
C GLY A 102 11.33 -1.38 -1.81
N GLU A 103 12.56 -1.83 -1.96
CA GLU A 103 12.98 -3.18 -1.63
C GLU A 103 12.82 -3.44 -0.13
N ASN A 104 12.53 -4.68 0.25
CA ASN A 104 12.28 -5.10 1.63
C ASN A 104 11.08 -4.39 2.26
N THR A 105 9.99 -4.25 1.51
CA THR A 105 8.74 -3.70 1.98
C THR A 105 7.56 -4.62 1.68
N ASN A 106 6.57 -4.62 2.56
CA ASN A 106 5.25 -5.19 2.35
C ASN A 106 4.23 -4.32 3.09
N ALA A 107 3.61 -3.40 2.38
CA ALA A 107 2.54 -2.58 2.93
C ALA A 107 1.23 -3.37 2.93
N VAL A 108 0.73 -3.69 4.11
CA VAL A 108 -0.53 -4.43 4.26
C VAL A 108 -1.68 -3.43 4.35
N ILE A 109 -2.57 -3.51 3.39
CA ILE A 109 -3.70 -2.59 3.24
C ILE A 109 -4.99 -3.35 3.51
N ALA A 110 -5.65 -3.00 4.60
CA ALA A 110 -6.90 -3.60 5.03
C ALA A 110 -8.10 -2.84 4.47
N GLY A 111 -9.15 -3.57 4.16
CA GLY A 111 -10.44 -3.04 3.77
C GLY A 111 -11.58 -3.96 4.19
N HIS A 112 -12.73 -3.37 4.53
CA HIS A 112 -13.92 -4.14 4.86
C HIS A 112 -14.37 -4.99 3.66
N ARG A 113 -14.87 -6.19 3.94
CA ARG A 113 -15.47 -7.08 2.94
C ARG A 113 -16.90 -6.64 2.57
N GLY A 114 -17.09 -5.35 2.28
CA GLY A 114 -18.35 -4.63 2.17
C GLY A 114 -18.67 -3.85 3.44
N TYR A 115 -19.16 -2.62 3.28
CA TYR A 115 -19.47 -1.73 4.40
C TYR A 115 -20.57 -0.73 4.01
N ASN A 116 -21.61 -0.63 4.85
CA ASN A 116 -22.73 0.31 4.66
C ASN A 116 -23.31 0.31 3.23
N GLY A 117 -23.49 -0.88 2.63
CA GLY A 117 -24.05 -1.03 1.30
C GLY A 117 -23.05 -0.78 0.14
N ALA A 118 -21.84 -0.34 0.43
CA ALA A 118 -20.76 -0.19 -0.55
C ALA A 118 -19.86 -1.43 -0.58
N PRO A 119 -19.28 -1.77 -1.74
CA PRO A 119 -18.54 -3.02 -1.89
C PRO A 119 -17.20 -3.03 -1.14
N TYR A 120 -16.51 -1.90 -0.99
CA TYR A 120 -15.15 -1.85 -0.45
C TYR A 120 -14.27 -2.98 -1.03
N PHE A 121 -13.75 -3.91 -0.20
CA PHE A 121 -12.92 -5.04 -0.64
C PHE A 121 -13.72 -6.32 -0.92
N ARG A 122 -15.03 -6.23 -1.09
CA ARG A 122 -15.88 -7.40 -1.33
C ARG A 122 -15.38 -8.29 -2.46
N TYR A 123 -14.95 -7.67 -3.57
CA TYR A 123 -14.53 -8.36 -4.79
C TYR A 123 -13.02 -8.47 -4.96
N VAL A 124 -12.22 -7.96 -4.03
CA VAL A 124 -10.76 -8.06 -4.10
C VAL A 124 -10.28 -9.51 -4.26
N PRO A 125 -10.87 -10.52 -3.61
CA PRO A 125 -10.45 -11.90 -3.81
C PRO A 125 -10.72 -12.48 -5.20
N GLU A 126 -11.48 -11.79 -6.04
CA GLU A 126 -11.72 -12.19 -7.44
C GLU A 126 -10.59 -11.76 -8.39
N LEU A 127 -9.65 -10.96 -7.91
CA LEU A 127 -8.47 -10.58 -8.67
C LEU A 127 -7.64 -11.80 -9.02
N GLN A 128 -7.10 -11.79 -10.25
CA GLN A 128 -6.27 -12.85 -10.78
C GLN A 128 -4.81 -12.38 -10.89
N ILE A 129 -3.88 -13.35 -10.95
CA ILE A 129 -2.47 -13.07 -11.20
C ILE A 129 -2.32 -12.21 -12.45
N GLY A 130 -1.56 -11.11 -12.32
CA GLY A 130 -1.34 -10.13 -13.38
C GLY A 130 -2.28 -8.94 -13.37
N ASP A 131 -3.36 -8.96 -12.58
CA ASP A 131 -4.25 -7.80 -12.45
C ASP A 131 -3.53 -6.63 -11.76
N SER A 132 -3.82 -5.41 -12.21
CA SER A 132 -3.17 -4.19 -11.74
C SER A 132 -3.78 -3.67 -10.44
N VAL A 133 -2.91 -3.23 -9.55
CA VAL A 133 -3.25 -2.48 -8.33
C VAL A 133 -2.30 -1.30 -8.24
N ASP A 134 -2.84 -0.08 -8.12
CA ASP A 134 -2.07 1.14 -8.10
C ASP A 134 -2.24 1.88 -6.78
N ILE A 135 -1.15 2.48 -6.31
CA ILE A 135 -1.17 3.40 -5.17
C ILE A 135 -0.61 4.74 -5.62
N THR A 136 -1.41 5.78 -5.47
CA THR A 136 -0.98 7.16 -5.68
C THR A 136 -0.81 7.87 -4.34
N ASN A 137 0.35 8.47 -4.14
CA ASN A 137 0.68 9.24 -2.94
C ASN A 137 1.30 10.58 -3.32
N LEU A 138 1.88 11.32 -2.37
CA LEU A 138 2.50 12.62 -2.61
C LEU A 138 3.67 12.59 -3.62
N TRP A 139 4.29 11.43 -3.82
CA TRP A 139 5.51 11.27 -4.62
C TRP A 139 5.26 10.62 -5.99
N GLY A 140 4.02 10.25 -6.28
CA GLY A 140 3.65 9.69 -7.57
C GLY A 140 2.78 8.44 -7.45
N THR A 141 2.67 7.71 -8.54
CA THR A 141 1.89 6.47 -8.62
C THR A 141 2.82 5.27 -8.67
N LEU A 142 2.57 4.32 -7.77
CA LEU A 142 3.24 3.04 -7.70
C LEU A 142 2.36 1.98 -8.36
N HIS A 143 2.91 1.26 -9.33
CA HIS A 143 2.19 0.21 -10.07
C HIS A 143 2.59 -1.16 -9.57
N TYR A 144 1.59 -1.95 -9.17
CA TYR A 144 1.74 -3.32 -8.70
C TYR A 144 0.88 -4.26 -9.55
N LYS A 145 1.24 -5.53 -9.56
CA LYS A 145 0.43 -6.61 -10.15
C LYS A 145 0.21 -7.71 -9.13
N VAL A 146 -0.94 -8.34 -9.16
CA VAL A 146 -1.25 -9.51 -8.33
C VAL A 146 -0.31 -10.66 -8.70
N VAL A 147 0.32 -11.27 -7.70
CA VAL A 147 1.22 -12.42 -7.86
C VAL A 147 0.74 -13.66 -7.09
N GLU A 148 -0.07 -13.48 -6.05
CA GLU A 148 -0.53 -14.59 -5.21
C GLU A 148 -1.83 -14.23 -4.49
N THR A 149 -2.70 -15.19 -4.30
CA THR A 149 -3.84 -15.10 -3.38
C THR A 149 -3.73 -16.21 -2.34
N ARG A 150 -3.93 -15.87 -1.08
CA ARG A 150 -3.78 -16.79 0.04
C ARG A 150 -4.91 -16.63 1.04
N ILE A 151 -5.46 -17.76 1.53
CA ILE A 151 -6.41 -17.77 2.65
C ILE A 151 -5.66 -18.22 3.90
N ILE A 152 -5.77 -17.45 4.96
CA ILE A 152 -5.05 -17.65 6.21
C ILE A 152 -5.98 -17.61 7.41
N GLN A 153 -5.49 -18.11 8.56
CA GLN A 153 -6.17 -17.93 9.84
C GLN A 153 -5.98 -16.50 10.36
N PRO A 154 -6.90 -15.97 11.18
CA PRO A 154 -6.83 -14.59 11.66
C PRO A 154 -5.61 -14.25 12.54
N ASN A 155 -4.86 -15.26 13.00
CA ASN A 155 -3.67 -15.09 13.84
C ASN A 155 -2.35 -15.42 13.12
N ASP A 156 -2.39 -15.67 11.82
CA ASP A 156 -1.19 -15.98 11.03
C ASP A 156 -0.47 -14.72 10.60
N ILE A 157 0.23 -14.08 11.54
CA ILE A 157 0.98 -12.84 11.30
C ILE A 157 2.20 -13.04 10.39
N ASP A 158 2.78 -14.25 10.34
CA ASP A 158 3.93 -14.51 9.49
C ASP A 158 3.59 -14.37 8.00
N ALA A 159 2.33 -14.61 7.64
CA ALA A 159 1.86 -14.49 6.26
C ALA A 159 1.89 -13.05 5.70
N ILE A 160 1.95 -12.03 6.56
CA ILE A 160 1.97 -10.61 6.16
C ILE A 160 3.32 -9.93 6.40
N LYS A 161 4.33 -10.66 6.84
CA LYS A 161 5.66 -10.09 7.05
C LYS A 161 6.34 -9.68 5.74
N ILE A 162 7.31 -8.79 5.87
CA ILE A 162 8.22 -8.42 4.79
C ILE A 162 8.92 -9.67 4.26
N GLN A 163 9.01 -9.80 2.95
CA GLN A 163 9.78 -10.83 2.27
C GLN A 163 11.06 -10.21 1.71
N PRO A 164 12.25 -10.65 2.16
CA PRO A 164 13.51 -10.06 1.75
C PRO A 164 13.68 -9.95 0.23
N GLY A 165 14.17 -8.82 -0.24
CA GLY A 165 14.43 -8.56 -1.65
C GLY A 165 13.20 -8.18 -2.49
N ARG A 166 12.01 -8.11 -1.89
CA ARG A 166 10.77 -7.85 -2.61
C ARG A 166 10.15 -6.49 -2.24
N ASP A 167 9.48 -5.88 -3.20
CA ASP A 167 8.65 -4.69 -3.05
C ASP A 167 7.19 -5.10 -3.21
N LEU A 168 6.49 -5.29 -2.08
CA LEU A 168 5.15 -5.84 -2.04
C LEU A 168 4.15 -4.87 -1.42
N ILE A 169 2.91 -5.00 -1.86
CA ILE A 169 1.71 -4.64 -1.09
C ILE A 169 0.83 -5.88 -0.94
N THR A 170 0.11 -5.96 0.16
CA THR A 170 -0.83 -7.05 0.42
C THR A 170 -2.19 -6.46 0.75
N LEU A 171 -3.20 -6.79 -0.03
CA LEU A 171 -4.58 -6.44 0.26
C LEU A 171 -5.16 -7.50 1.21
N LEU A 172 -5.72 -7.05 2.33
CA LEU A 172 -6.23 -7.90 3.41
C LEU A 172 -7.71 -7.63 3.63
N THR A 173 -8.52 -8.67 3.64
CA THR A 173 -9.94 -8.57 4.02
C THR A 173 -10.45 -9.85 4.67
N CYS A 174 -11.64 -9.80 5.24
CA CYS A 174 -12.29 -10.96 5.86
C CYS A 174 -12.69 -12.03 4.83
N HIS A 175 -12.68 -13.28 5.25
CA HIS A 175 -13.06 -14.42 4.42
C HIS A 175 -13.72 -15.52 5.27
N PRO A 176 -14.72 -16.26 4.75
CA PRO A 176 -15.52 -15.96 3.56
C PRO A 176 -16.37 -14.68 3.71
N TYR A 177 -16.96 -14.22 2.62
CA TYR A 177 -17.91 -13.11 2.66
C TYR A 177 -19.03 -13.38 3.67
N ALA A 178 -19.39 -12.35 4.46
CA ALA A 178 -20.43 -12.41 5.50
C ALA A 178 -20.24 -13.50 6.59
N SER A 179 -19.00 -13.95 6.80
CA SER A 179 -18.69 -14.99 7.80
C SER A 179 -18.40 -14.46 9.21
N GLY A 180 -18.36 -13.14 9.39
CA GLY A 180 -17.84 -12.53 10.62
C GLY A 180 -16.33 -12.63 10.77
N GLY A 181 -15.61 -12.89 9.67
CA GLY A 181 -14.14 -12.92 9.66
C GLY A 181 -13.52 -14.19 10.25
N ARG A 182 -14.08 -15.35 9.95
CA ARG A 182 -13.51 -16.65 10.38
C ARG A 182 -12.09 -16.87 9.85
N GLN A 183 -11.81 -16.37 8.67
CA GLN A 183 -10.50 -16.40 8.02
C GLN A 183 -10.17 -15.01 7.46
N ARG A 184 -8.98 -14.88 6.89
CA ARG A 184 -8.56 -13.71 6.10
C ARG A 184 -8.15 -14.16 4.71
N VAL A 185 -8.40 -13.33 3.71
CA VAL A 185 -7.83 -13.49 2.38
C VAL A 185 -6.81 -12.40 2.13
N LEU A 186 -5.67 -12.80 1.62
CA LEU A 186 -4.57 -11.95 1.19
C LEU A 186 -4.48 -11.98 -0.32
N VAL A 187 -4.44 -10.80 -0.93
CA VAL A 187 -4.05 -10.64 -2.33
C VAL A 187 -2.71 -9.92 -2.36
N ILE A 188 -1.65 -10.67 -2.65
CA ILE A 188 -0.27 -10.21 -2.62
C ILE A 188 0.08 -9.66 -4.00
N CYS A 189 0.56 -8.43 -4.03
CA CYS A 189 0.93 -7.72 -5.24
C CYS A 189 2.40 -7.31 -5.20
N GLU A 190 3.10 -7.44 -6.33
CA GLU A 190 4.51 -7.08 -6.46
C GLU A 190 4.68 -5.87 -7.37
N ARG A 191 5.62 -5.00 -7.02
CA ARG A 191 5.93 -3.81 -7.79
C ARG A 191 6.30 -4.17 -9.22
N MET A 192 5.70 -3.48 -10.17
CA MET A 192 6.08 -3.59 -11.57
C MET A 192 7.35 -2.77 -11.80
N GLU A 193 8.32 -3.36 -12.50
CA GLU A 193 9.46 -2.59 -12.98
C GLU A 193 8.96 -1.57 -14.02
N GLU A 194 9.40 -0.34 -13.90
CA GLU A 194 9.19 0.64 -14.96
C GLU A 194 9.97 0.16 -16.19
N GLU A 195 9.29 -0.13 -17.28
CA GLU A 195 9.93 -0.30 -18.56
C GLU A 195 10.60 1.04 -18.89
N ASN A 196 11.91 1.14 -18.67
CA ASN A 196 12.69 2.25 -19.18
C ASN A 196 12.47 2.27 -20.69
N GLY A 197 11.66 3.22 -21.15
CA GLY A 197 11.39 3.41 -22.56
C GLY A 197 12.70 3.51 -23.35
N ARG A 198 12.84 2.63 -24.32
CA ARG A 198 13.88 2.73 -25.37
C ARG A 198 13.47 3.78 -26.38
#